data_d3002a8eb17742bbda9cbc610e004a65
#
_entry.id   d3002a8eb17742bbda9cbc610e004a65
#
_cell.length_a   1.000
_cell.length_b   1.000
_cell.length_c   1.000
_cell.angle_alpha   90.00
_cell.angle_beta   90.00
_cell.angle_gamma   90.00
#
_symmetry.space_group_name_H-M   'P 1'
#
loop_
_entity.id
_entity.type
_entity.pdbx_description
1 polymer ?
#
loop_
_entity_poly.entity_id
_entity_poly.type
_entity_poly.pdbx_seq_one_letter_code
_entity_poly.pdbx_strand_id
1 'polypeptide(L)'
;MAEKILYTMDYESLKDLFINSGLEIHWEDPAPEGLLTCFKMIDEETGERLGAAGIVLNEKNEYILRCVAVEEKHRGKGYGIQLVNKVLEEGRMRGATRIWLTGKVPEFYKKFGFTVAKRSDAPFKTKCGECPQYHNGCESEVMVYYY
;
A
#
# COMPACT_ATOMS: atom_id res chain seq x y z
N MET A 1 23.43 9.06 1.26
CA MET A 1 22.61 8.09 2.00
C MET A 1 22.00 7.10 1.01
N ALA A 2 22.27 5.81 1.18
CA ALA A 2 21.76 4.79 0.28
C ALA A 2 20.57 4.07 0.93
N GLU A 3 19.47 4.03 0.23
CA GLU A 3 18.28 3.29 0.66
C GLU A 3 18.24 1.93 -0.02
N LYS A 4 17.63 0.96 0.67
CA LYS A 4 17.48 -0.41 0.21
C LYS A 4 16.09 -0.93 0.56
N ILE A 5 15.49 -1.67 -0.35
CA ILE A 5 14.18 -2.30 -0.12
C ILE A 5 14.39 -3.79 0.10
N LEU A 6 13.89 -4.30 1.24
CA LEU A 6 14.00 -5.70 1.62
C LEU A 6 12.64 -6.36 1.59
N TYR A 7 12.57 -7.62 1.19
CA TYR A 7 11.38 -8.45 1.35
C TYR A 7 11.26 -8.85 2.81
N THR A 8 10.06 -8.84 3.36
CA THR A 8 9.80 -9.33 4.71
C THR A 8 8.37 -9.81 4.85
N MET A 9 8.16 -10.88 5.61
CA MET A 9 6.83 -11.34 6.00
C MET A 9 6.45 -10.85 7.40
N ASP A 10 7.33 -10.09 8.05
CA ASP A 10 7.10 -9.59 9.40
C ASP A 10 6.20 -8.34 9.40
N TYR A 11 4.93 -8.56 9.12
CA TYR A 11 3.92 -7.52 9.11
C TYR A 11 3.79 -6.83 10.47
N GLU A 12 3.88 -7.61 11.56
CA GLU A 12 3.70 -7.07 12.90
C GLU A 12 4.74 -5.99 13.23
N SER A 13 5.97 -6.12 12.75
CA SER A 13 7.01 -5.12 12.99
C SER A 13 6.81 -3.83 12.21
N LEU A 14 5.93 -3.84 11.20
CA LEU A 14 5.63 -2.69 10.36
C LEU A 14 4.33 -1.99 10.77
N LYS A 15 3.56 -2.61 11.65
CA LYS A 15 2.21 -2.17 11.98
C LYS A 15 2.16 -0.77 12.58
N ASP A 16 3.13 -0.44 13.42
CA ASP A 16 3.23 0.90 14.03
C ASP A 16 3.35 1.99 12.96
N LEU A 17 4.16 1.75 11.94
CA LEU A 17 4.32 2.69 10.84
C LEU A 17 2.99 2.90 10.09
N PHE A 18 2.29 1.80 9.79
CA PHE A 18 1.02 1.88 9.09
C PHE A 18 -0.04 2.62 9.91
N ILE A 19 -0.14 2.31 11.18
CA ILE A 19 -1.10 2.97 12.09
C ILE A 19 -0.78 4.45 12.22
N ASN A 20 0.50 4.79 12.42
CA ASN A 20 0.92 6.18 12.60
C ASN A 20 0.80 7.00 11.31
N SER A 21 0.72 6.34 10.17
CA SER A 21 0.50 7.00 8.87
C SER A 21 -0.97 7.23 8.55
N GLY A 22 -1.87 6.91 9.47
CA GLY A 22 -3.30 7.14 9.30
C GLY A 22 -4.03 6.07 8.49
N LEU A 23 -3.43 4.91 8.31
CA LEU A 23 -4.09 3.78 7.68
C LEU A 23 -5.09 3.14 8.65
N GLU A 24 -6.20 2.62 8.12
CA GLU A 24 -7.24 2.01 8.95
C GLU A 24 -6.85 0.61 9.39
N ILE A 25 -5.85 0.56 10.27
CA ILE A 25 -5.31 -0.67 10.84
C ILE A 25 -5.29 -0.50 12.35
N HIS A 26 -5.76 -1.53 13.07
CA HIS A 26 -5.76 -1.56 14.52
C HIS A 26 -4.69 -2.53 15.00
N TRP A 27 -4.18 -2.28 16.22
CA TRP A 27 -3.10 -3.09 16.79
C TRP A 27 -3.47 -4.58 16.91
N GLU A 28 -4.75 -4.87 17.14
CA GLU A 28 -5.26 -6.24 17.28
C GLU A 28 -5.53 -6.93 15.94
N ASP A 29 -5.48 -6.18 14.83
CA ASP A 29 -5.74 -6.78 13.51
C ASP A 29 -4.62 -7.75 13.13
N PRO A 30 -4.97 -8.94 12.59
CA PRO A 30 -3.96 -9.83 12.06
C PRO A 30 -3.38 -9.29 10.74
N ALA A 31 -2.31 -9.91 10.28
CA ALA A 31 -1.80 -9.62 8.93
C ALA A 31 -2.91 -9.86 7.91
N PRO A 32 -2.94 -9.08 6.80
CA PRO A 32 -3.96 -9.27 5.78
C PRO A 32 -3.98 -10.70 5.25
N GLU A 33 -5.17 -11.26 5.09
CA GLU A 33 -5.33 -12.57 4.48
C GLU A 33 -4.83 -12.50 3.03
N GLY A 34 -4.03 -13.48 2.63
CA GLY A 34 -3.46 -13.50 1.28
C GLY A 34 -2.21 -12.64 1.11
N LEU A 35 -1.63 -12.16 2.21
CA LEU A 35 -0.40 -11.38 2.15
C LEU A 35 0.71 -12.19 1.47
N LEU A 36 1.21 -11.67 0.34
CA LEU A 36 2.31 -12.31 -0.40
C LEU A 36 3.65 -11.93 0.17
N THR A 37 3.86 -10.66 0.39
CA THR A 37 5.07 -10.14 1.04
C THR A 37 4.86 -8.68 1.41
N CYS A 38 5.68 -8.21 2.36
CA CYS A 38 5.86 -6.80 2.61
C CYS A 38 7.22 -6.38 2.08
N PHE A 39 7.36 -5.08 1.85
CA PHE A 39 8.62 -4.45 1.48
C PHE A 39 8.98 -3.46 2.58
N LYS A 40 10.19 -3.58 3.09
CA LYS A 40 10.72 -2.67 4.11
C LYS A 40 11.86 -1.89 3.50
N MET A 41 11.76 -0.57 3.50
CA MET A 41 12.84 0.29 3.03
C MET A 41 13.66 0.74 4.22
N ILE A 42 14.97 0.59 4.12
CA ILE A 42 15.90 0.98 5.17
C ILE A 42 17.02 1.84 4.60
N ASP A 43 17.66 2.60 5.49
CA ASP A 43 18.94 3.24 5.23
C ASP A 43 20.03 2.17 5.43
N GLU A 44 20.81 1.89 4.38
CA GLU A 44 21.86 0.86 4.47
C GLU A 44 22.93 1.17 5.49
N GLU A 45 23.23 2.43 5.73
CA GLU A 45 24.30 2.83 6.64
C GLU A 45 23.89 2.69 8.10
N THR A 46 22.64 3.03 8.44
CA THR A 46 22.18 3.06 9.84
C THR A 46 21.23 1.92 10.17
N GLY A 47 20.64 1.27 9.16
CA GLY A 47 19.60 0.28 9.36
C GLY A 47 18.25 0.91 9.71
N GLU A 48 18.15 2.23 9.72
CA GLU A 48 16.91 2.91 10.07
C GLU A 48 15.80 2.61 9.06
N ARG A 49 14.60 2.34 9.57
CA ARG A 49 13.43 2.11 8.73
C ARG A 49 12.96 3.44 8.12
N LEU A 50 12.78 3.46 6.79
CA LEU A 50 12.35 4.64 6.05
C LEU A 50 10.89 4.55 5.61
N GLY A 51 10.43 3.34 5.31
CA GLY A 51 9.06 3.12 4.85
C GLY A 51 8.76 1.65 4.63
N ALA A 52 7.53 1.38 4.23
CA ALA A 52 7.08 0.01 3.98
C ALA A 52 5.87 -0.02 3.05
N ALA A 53 5.62 -1.19 2.46
CA ALA A 53 4.45 -1.44 1.63
C ALA A 53 4.15 -2.93 1.64
N GLY A 54 2.97 -3.32 1.17
CA GLY A 54 2.60 -4.72 1.07
C GLY A 54 1.83 -5.02 -0.20
N ILE A 55 1.86 -6.29 -0.61
CA ILE A 55 1.08 -6.81 -1.72
C ILE A 55 0.31 -8.05 -1.28
N VAL A 56 -0.96 -8.10 -1.64
CA VAL A 56 -1.90 -9.16 -1.26
C VAL A 56 -2.49 -9.78 -2.52
N LEU A 57 -2.68 -11.09 -2.49
CA LEU A 57 -3.49 -11.82 -3.48
C LEU A 57 -4.71 -12.36 -2.74
N ASN A 58 -5.89 -11.85 -3.09
CA ASN A 58 -7.11 -12.24 -2.38
C ASN A 58 -7.71 -13.55 -2.93
N GLU A 59 -8.83 -13.98 -2.34
CA GLU A 59 -9.50 -15.25 -2.70
C GLU A 59 -10.09 -15.23 -4.12
N LYS A 60 -10.20 -14.04 -4.73
CA LYS A 60 -10.66 -13.88 -6.11
C LYS A 60 -9.51 -13.82 -7.11
N ASN A 61 -8.29 -14.12 -6.66
CA ASN A 61 -7.07 -14.04 -7.46
C ASN A 61 -6.77 -12.63 -7.99
N GLU A 62 -7.16 -11.61 -7.24
CA GLU A 62 -6.85 -10.23 -7.55
C GLU A 62 -5.73 -9.72 -6.67
N TYR A 63 -4.78 -9.01 -7.27
CA TYR A 63 -3.67 -8.40 -6.57
C TYR A 63 -4.07 -7.05 -6.00
N ILE A 64 -3.65 -6.80 -4.76
CA ILE A 64 -3.98 -5.56 -4.05
C ILE A 64 -2.70 -4.99 -3.46
N LEU A 65 -2.41 -3.73 -3.78
CA LEU A 65 -1.37 -2.97 -3.11
C LEU A 65 -1.92 -2.50 -1.78
N ARG A 66 -1.24 -2.83 -0.70
CA ARG A 66 -1.68 -2.44 0.65
C ARG A 66 -0.58 -1.74 1.41
N CYS A 67 -0.99 -0.78 2.22
CA CYS A 67 -0.19 -0.26 3.31
C CYS A 67 1.09 0.45 2.87
N VAL A 68 1.02 1.34 1.86
CA VAL A 68 2.18 2.19 1.55
C VAL A 68 2.29 3.27 2.61
N ALA A 69 3.44 3.34 3.26
CA ALA A 69 3.71 4.34 4.29
C ALA A 69 5.19 4.70 4.33
N VAL A 70 5.49 5.97 4.58
CA VAL A 70 6.85 6.49 4.74
C VAL A 70 6.93 7.13 6.12
N GLU A 71 8.03 6.89 6.84
CA GLU A 71 8.27 7.52 8.13
C GLU A 71 8.14 9.04 7.99
N GLU A 72 7.43 9.68 8.94
CA GLU A 72 7.10 11.11 8.86
C GLU A 72 8.31 11.99 8.61
N LYS A 73 9.41 11.73 9.32
CA LYS A 73 10.62 12.54 9.19
C LYS A 73 11.36 12.32 7.86
N HIS A 74 10.96 11.33 7.08
CA HIS A 74 11.59 11.00 5.79
C HIS A 74 10.68 11.27 4.59
N ARG A 75 9.53 11.90 4.80
CA ARG A 75 8.61 12.25 3.72
C ARG A 75 9.21 13.36 2.85
N GLY A 76 8.76 13.41 1.58
CA GLY A 76 9.23 14.39 0.63
C GLY A 76 10.53 14.03 -0.07
N LYS A 77 11.04 12.82 0.12
CA LYS A 77 12.29 12.35 -0.49
C LYS A 77 12.08 11.35 -1.63
N GLY A 78 10.82 11.09 -2.00
CA GLY A 78 10.49 10.15 -3.08
C GLY A 78 10.46 8.69 -2.67
N TYR A 79 10.53 8.36 -1.39
CA TYR A 79 10.51 6.98 -0.94
C TYR A 79 9.19 6.28 -1.22
N GLY A 80 8.07 6.99 -1.09
CA GLY A 80 6.75 6.44 -1.45
C GLY A 80 6.67 6.03 -2.91
N ILE A 81 7.29 6.81 -3.79
CA ILE A 81 7.35 6.50 -5.22
C ILE A 81 8.12 5.21 -5.44
N GLN A 82 9.28 5.06 -4.80
CA GLN A 82 10.08 3.85 -4.91
C GLN A 82 9.33 2.62 -4.41
N LEU A 83 8.61 2.75 -3.28
CA LEU A 83 7.82 1.65 -2.72
C LEU A 83 6.70 1.20 -3.65
N VAL A 84 5.94 2.15 -4.20
CA VAL A 84 4.86 1.81 -5.13
C VAL A 84 5.43 1.13 -6.39
N ASN A 85 6.50 1.66 -6.94
CA ASN A 85 7.16 1.05 -8.10
C ASN A 85 7.62 -0.37 -7.80
N LYS A 86 8.11 -0.62 -6.58
CA LYS A 86 8.55 -1.96 -6.18
C LYS A 86 7.37 -2.93 -6.13
N VAL A 87 6.23 -2.50 -5.60
CA VAL A 87 5.02 -3.33 -5.56
C VAL A 87 4.52 -3.61 -6.98
N LEU A 88 4.51 -2.61 -7.85
CA LEU A 88 4.09 -2.79 -9.25
C LEU A 88 5.03 -3.78 -9.97
N GLU A 89 6.33 -3.67 -9.77
CA GLU A 89 7.30 -4.61 -10.32
C GLU A 89 7.04 -6.04 -9.82
N GLU A 90 6.78 -6.20 -8.53
CA GLU A 90 6.47 -7.51 -7.95
C GLU A 90 5.21 -8.12 -8.56
N GLY A 91 4.15 -7.32 -8.72
CA GLY A 91 2.91 -7.77 -9.35
C GLY A 91 3.15 -8.25 -10.77
N ARG A 92 3.95 -7.51 -11.55
CA ARG A 92 4.29 -7.91 -12.91
C ARG A 92 5.06 -9.23 -12.94
N MET A 93 6.05 -9.36 -12.06
CA MET A 93 6.86 -10.59 -11.98
C MET A 93 6.02 -11.81 -11.60
N ARG A 94 4.93 -11.62 -10.86
CA ARG A 94 4.01 -12.68 -10.47
C ARG A 94 2.92 -12.97 -11.50
N GLY A 95 2.90 -12.22 -12.61
CA GLY A 95 1.95 -12.43 -13.68
C GLY A 95 0.62 -11.68 -13.52
N ALA A 96 0.58 -10.66 -12.66
CA ALA A 96 -0.62 -9.86 -12.51
C ALA A 96 -0.97 -9.13 -13.80
N THR A 97 -2.26 -9.10 -14.17
CA THR A 97 -2.75 -8.29 -15.30
C THR A 97 -3.23 -6.93 -14.82
N ARG A 98 -3.53 -6.83 -13.54
CA ARG A 98 -3.95 -5.56 -12.90
C ARG A 98 -3.69 -5.64 -11.41
N ILE A 99 -3.66 -4.48 -10.77
CA ILE A 99 -3.51 -4.39 -9.32
C ILE A 99 -4.43 -3.28 -8.80
N TRP A 100 -5.06 -3.52 -7.66
CA TRP A 100 -6.02 -2.63 -7.03
C TRP A 100 -5.45 -1.97 -5.79
N LEU A 101 -6.02 -0.85 -5.40
CA LEU A 101 -5.77 -0.24 -4.09
C LEU A 101 -6.96 0.65 -3.69
N THR A 102 -7.01 1.00 -2.42
CA THR A 102 -7.83 2.09 -1.93
C THR A 102 -6.88 3.21 -1.51
N GLY A 103 -6.93 4.33 -2.21
CA GLY A 103 -5.98 5.43 -2.03
C GLY A 103 -6.60 6.62 -1.32
N LYS A 104 -5.99 7.07 -0.23
CA LYS A 104 -6.40 8.30 0.47
C LYS A 104 -5.99 9.55 -0.28
N VAL A 105 -4.95 9.44 -1.12
CA VAL A 105 -4.44 10.54 -1.93
C VAL A 105 -4.44 10.11 -3.38
N PRO A 106 -5.61 10.11 -4.06
CA PRO A 106 -5.73 9.58 -5.42
C PRO A 106 -4.75 10.21 -6.39
N GLU A 107 -4.48 11.51 -6.27
CA GLU A 107 -3.58 12.22 -7.17
C GLU A 107 -2.16 11.65 -7.15
N PHE A 108 -1.70 11.15 -6.00
CA PHE A 108 -0.41 10.49 -5.90
C PHE A 108 -0.35 9.24 -6.78
N TYR A 109 -1.40 8.43 -6.72
CA TYR A 109 -1.44 7.16 -7.46
C TYR A 109 -1.70 7.33 -8.95
N LYS A 110 -2.38 8.40 -9.35
CA LYS A 110 -2.57 8.71 -10.77
C LYS A 110 -1.26 8.88 -11.51
N LYS A 111 -0.21 9.34 -10.82
CA LYS A 111 1.12 9.52 -11.42
C LYS A 111 1.73 8.20 -11.91
N PHE A 112 1.32 7.07 -11.35
CA PHE A 112 1.80 5.75 -11.75
C PHE A 112 0.97 5.13 -12.86
N GLY A 113 -0.19 5.72 -13.18
CA GLY A 113 -1.12 5.18 -14.15
C GLY A 113 -2.35 4.51 -13.53
N PHE A 114 -2.53 4.61 -12.21
CA PHE A 114 -3.78 4.16 -11.57
C PHE A 114 -4.93 5.05 -11.99
N THR A 115 -6.10 4.45 -12.19
CA THR A 115 -7.33 5.16 -12.50
C THR A 115 -8.39 4.86 -11.46
N VAL A 116 -9.28 5.82 -11.22
CA VAL A 116 -10.39 5.63 -10.29
C VAL A 116 -11.36 4.60 -10.85
N ALA A 117 -11.76 3.64 -10.03
CA ALA A 117 -12.73 2.61 -10.37
C ALA A 117 -13.97 2.76 -9.51
N LYS A 118 -15.08 2.17 -9.96
CA LYS A 118 -16.30 2.12 -9.15
C LYS A 118 -16.08 1.18 -7.98
N ARG A 119 -16.60 1.54 -6.81
CA ARG A 119 -16.52 0.67 -5.63
C ARG A 119 -17.20 -0.66 -5.86
N SER A 120 -18.27 -0.67 -6.65
CA SER A 120 -18.97 -1.91 -7.00
C SER A 120 -18.14 -2.87 -7.83
N ASP A 121 -17.10 -2.37 -8.52
CA ASP A 121 -16.21 -3.19 -9.33
C ASP A 121 -15.03 -3.73 -8.53
N ALA A 122 -14.81 -3.24 -7.31
CA ALA A 122 -13.70 -3.69 -6.49
C ALA A 122 -13.86 -5.15 -6.10
N PRO A 123 -12.80 -5.97 -6.22
CA PRO A 123 -12.85 -7.39 -5.86
C PRO A 123 -12.74 -7.61 -4.34
N PHE A 124 -12.90 -6.60 -3.54
CA PHE A 124 -12.83 -6.62 -2.09
C PHE A 124 -13.84 -5.64 -1.50
N LYS A 125 -14.21 -5.88 -0.25
CA LYS A 125 -15.06 -4.93 0.47
C LYS A 125 -14.22 -3.76 0.96
N THR A 126 -14.70 -2.55 0.70
CA THR A 126 -14.08 -1.35 1.25
C THR A 126 -14.88 -0.91 2.47
N LYS A 127 -14.19 -0.56 3.54
CA LYS A 127 -14.85 0.01 4.72
C LYS A 127 -15.27 1.46 4.50
N CYS A 128 -14.82 2.05 3.40
CA CYS A 128 -15.06 3.47 3.12
C CYS A 128 -16.53 3.81 2.91
N GLY A 129 -17.33 2.88 2.36
CA GLY A 129 -18.77 3.10 2.17
C GLY A 129 -19.53 3.24 3.48
N GLU A 130 -19.02 2.66 4.57
CA GLU A 130 -19.59 2.73 5.91
C GLU A 130 -18.88 3.75 6.79
N CYS A 131 -17.78 4.34 6.30
CA CYS A 131 -16.99 5.29 7.04
C CYS A 131 -17.69 6.66 7.07
N PRO A 132 -17.90 7.25 8.26
CA PRO A 132 -18.54 8.56 8.34
C PRO A 132 -17.74 9.69 7.69
N GLN A 133 -16.45 9.47 7.42
CA GLN A 133 -15.58 10.45 6.75
C GLN A 133 -15.63 10.34 5.23
N TYR A 134 -16.26 9.30 4.67
CA TYR A 134 -16.32 9.11 3.23
C TYR A 134 -17.10 10.25 2.57
N HIS A 135 -16.43 10.95 1.64
CA HIS A 135 -16.89 12.19 1.01
C HIS A 135 -17.21 13.32 2.00
N ASN A 136 -16.80 13.14 3.26
CA ASN A 136 -17.00 14.10 4.34
C ASN A 136 -15.64 14.36 5.02
N GLY A 137 -14.65 14.82 4.23
CA GLY A 137 -13.29 15.03 4.69
C GLY A 137 -12.30 13.96 4.30
N CYS A 138 -12.78 12.81 3.83
CA CYS A 138 -11.93 11.75 3.28
C CYS A 138 -12.27 11.52 1.82
N GLU A 139 -11.29 11.71 0.94
CA GLU A 139 -11.44 11.55 -0.50
C GLU A 139 -10.86 10.23 -1.02
N SER A 140 -10.86 9.19 -0.18
CA SER A 140 -10.35 7.88 -0.56
C SER A 140 -11.11 7.31 -1.75
N GLU A 141 -10.37 6.77 -2.72
CA GLU A 141 -10.93 6.18 -3.92
C GLU A 141 -10.39 4.77 -4.14
N VAL A 142 -11.25 3.90 -4.67
CA VAL A 142 -10.80 2.62 -5.21
C VAL A 142 -10.13 2.90 -6.55
N MET A 143 -8.94 2.37 -6.74
CA MET A 143 -8.16 2.60 -7.94
C MET A 143 -7.61 1.30 -8.49
N VAL A 144 -7.37 1.26 -9.79
CA VAL A 144 -6.84 0.09 -10.47
C VAL A 144 -5.78 0.50 -11.47
N TYR A 145 -4.74 -0.35 -11.57
CA TYR A 145 -3.66 -0.20 -12.54
C TYR A 145 -3.66 -1.44 -13.44
N TYR A 146 -3.64 -1.25 -14.74
CA TYR A 146 -3.56 -2.33 -15.72
C TYR A 146 -2.14 -2.38 -16.29
N TYR A 147 -1.52 -3.54 -16.17
CA TYR A 147 -0.19 -3.76 -16.73
C TYR A 147 -0.21 -3.76 -18.25
#